data_d51dc481da44557da04e22e2dba83586
#
_entry.id   d51dc481da44557da04e22e2dba83586
#
_cell.length_a   1.000
_cell.length_b   1.000
_cell.length_c   1.000
_cell.angle_alpha   90.00
_cell.angle_beta   90.00
_cell.angle_gamma   90.00
#
_symmetry.space_group_name_H-M   'P 1'
#
loop_
_entity.id
_entity.type
_entity.pdbx_description
1 polymer ?
#
loop_
_entity_poly.entity_id
_entity_poly.type
_entity_poly.pdbx_seq_one_letter_code
_entity_poly.pdbx_strand_id
1 'polypeptide(L)'
;MGCWQQLHLPVPLRGVLSVPFRAFGIRPSRMNPNTCTICELMFTTVMRARKVSTDATVLFADLRGYTTLSQSLSPDAVSALLDAFYDECAGAIWEYDGLLNKTIGDAVMAVFNFPIRSEDHTRHAVRAARQIQRRWQVARKTLAESLSLDGGDLGVGIGIHCGELSFGEFGRSHRDLTAIGTVVNTASRAQSAAGADQILVTQEVYRRARSDLAGSEAKAY
;
A
#
# COMPACT_ATOMS: atom_id res chain seq x y z
N MET A 1 -2.05 15.90 -11.82
CA MET A 1 -0.89 16.13 -12.70
C MET A 1 -0.28 14.78 -12.97
N GLY A 2 0.05 14.49 -14.20
CA GLY A 2 0.45 13.16 -14.60
C GLY A 2 1.95 12.94 -14.58
N CYS A 3 2.30 11.78 -14.97
CA CYS A 3 3.57 11.11 -15.14
C CYS A 3 4.79 12.03 -15.42
N TRP A 4 5.29 12.61 -14.38
CA TRP A 4 6.27 13.69 -14.52
C TRP A 4 7.67 13.35 -14.01
N GLN A 5 7.81 12.46 -13.04
CA GLN A 5 9.04 12.38 -12.25
C GLN A 5 10.27 11.81 -12.99
N GLN A 6 10.10 11.14 -14.12
CA GLN A 6 11.23 10.58 -14.87
C GLN A 6 11.51 11.26 -16.21
N LEU A 7 10.53 11.90 -16.84
CA LEU A 7 10.67 12.48 -18.17
C LEU A 7 10.44 13.98 -18.23
N HIS A 8 10.13 14.63 -17.11
CA HIS A 8 9.84 16.05 -17.00
C HIS A 8 8.80 16.59 -18.02
N LEU A 9 7.85 15.75 -18.45
CA LEU A 9 6.75 16.16 -19.34
C LEU A 9 5.42 16.10 -18.59
N PRO A 10 4.68 17.22 -18.44
CA PRO A 10 3.37 17.24 -17.81
C PRO A 10 2.34 16.60 -18.74
N VAL A 11 2.12 15.31 -18.62
CA VAL A 11 1.06 14.60 -19.34
C VAL A 11 -0.21 14.64 -18.49
N PRO A 12 -1.31 15.25 -18.95
CA PRO A 12 -2.57 15.22 -18.23
C PRO A 12 -3.16 13.80 -18.28
N LEU A 13 -3.23 13.14 -17.14
CA LEU A 13 -3.78 11.76 -17.01
C LEU A 13 -5.29 11.74 -16.73
N ARG A 14 -5.87 12.88 -16.36
CA ARG A 14 -7.30 13.01 -16.01
C ARG A 14 -7.92 14.24 -16.68
N GLY A 15 -9.26 14.21 -16.82
CA GLY A 15 -10.03 15.31 -17.43
C GLY A 15 -10.01 15.30 -18.97
N VAL A 16 -10.60 16.35 -19.56
CA VAL A 16 -10.77 16.47 -21.03
C VAL A 16 -9.42 16.48 -21.76
N LEU A 17 -8.40 17.10 -21.20
CA LEU A 17 -7.05 17.18 -21.78
C LEU A 17 -6.34 15.80 -21.84
N SER A 18 -6.85 14.80 -21.17
CA SER A 18 -6.29 13.43 -21.23
C SER A 18 -6.77 12.62 -22.44
N VAL A 19 -7.82 13.07 -23.13
CA VAL A 19 -8.45 12.32 -24.23
C VAL A 19 -7.45 11.95 -25.34
N PRO A 20 -6.65 12.86 -25.91
CA PRO A 20 -5.69 12.50 -26.95
C PRO A 20 -4.66 11.48 -26.44
N PHE A 21 -4.18 11.60 -25.19
CA PHE A 21 -3.23 10.66 -24.60
C PHE A 21 -3.83 9.28 -24.41
N ARG A 22 -5.11 9.21 -24.02
CA ARG A 22 -5.85 7.94 -23.86
C ARG A 22 -6.05 7.22 -25.20
N ALA A 23 -6.21 7.95 -26.30
CA ALA A 23 -6.27 7.37 -27.64
C ALA A 23 -4.96 6.65 -28.04
N PHE A 24 -3.80 7.14 -27.54
CA PHE A 24 -2.50 6.50 -27.69
C PHE A 24 -2.18 5.47 -26.60
N GLY A 25 -3.15 5.04 -25.80
CA GLY A 25 -2.97 4.05 -24.74
C GLY A 25 -2.32 4.58 -23.46
N ILE A 26 -2.08 5.90 -23.35
CA ILE A 26 -1.50 6.51 -22.15
C ILE A 26 -2.62 6.74 -21.13
N ARG A 27 -2.66 5.89 -20.11
CA ARG A 27 -3.67 5.88 -19.04
C ARG A 27 -3.01 5.97 -17.67
N PRO A 28 -3.74 6.29 -16.60
CA PRO A 28 -3.25 6.10 -15.25
C PRO A 28 -2.79 4.66 -15.03
N SER A 29 -1.63 4.49 -14.40
CA SER A 29 -1.08 3.19 -14.03
C SER A 29 -1.95 2.51 -12.96
N ARG A 30 -2.01 1.18 -12.98
CA ARG A 30 -2.65 0.40 -11.91
C ARG A 30 -1.80 0.30 -10.65
N MET A 31 -0.49 0.46 -10.76
CA MET A 31 0.44 0.43 -9.63
C MET A 31 0.35 1.70 -8.79
N ASN A 32 0.21 2.85 -9.44
CA ASN A 32 -0.06 4.15 -8.82
C ASN A 32 -0.66 5.09 -9.90
N PRO A 33 -1.91 5.57 -9.74
CA PRO A 33 -2.59 6.42 -10.73
C PRO A 33 -1.94 7.79 -10.95
N ASN A 34 -0.97 8.19 -10.12
CA ASN A 34 -0.16 9.39 -10.31
C ASN A 34 0.94 9.18 -11.37
N THR A 35 1.17 7.94 -11.79
CA THR A 35 2.04 7.57 -12.92
C THR A 35 1.22 7.09 -14.12
N CYS A 36 1.79 7.04 -15.31
CA CYS A 36 1.12 6.53 -16.50
C CYS A 36 1.60 5.13 -16.90
N THR A 37 0.86 4.49 -17.80
CA THR A 37 1.16 3.16 -18.33
C THR A 37 2.55 3.06 -18.98
N ILE A 38 3.07 4.15 -19.58
CA ILE A 38 4.42 4.17 -20.13
C ILE A 38 5.45 4.09 -19.02
N CYS A 39 5.29 4.87 -17.94
CA CYS A 39 6.18 4.81 -16.79
C CYS A 39 6.11 3.46 -16.08
N GLU A 40 4.92 2.87 -15.99
CA GLU A 40 4.75 1.50 -15.47
C GLU A 40 5.51 0.49 -16.32
N LEU A 41 5.40 0.57 -17.64
CA LEU A 41 6.11 -0.31 -18.57
C LEU A 41 7.63 -0.15 -18.45
N MET A 42 8.13 1.08 -18.47
CA MET A 42 9.56 1.36 -18.28
C MET A 42 10.06 0.85 -16.94
N PHE A 43 9.32 1.15 -15.87
CA PHE A 43 9.63 0.69 -14.52
C PHE A 43 9.70 -0.85 -14.45
N THR A 44 8.69 -1.54 -14.91
CA THR A 44 8.63 -3.01 -14.88
C THR A 44 9.73 -3.62 -15.75
N THR A 45 10.04 -3.04 -16.91
CA THR A 45 11.11 -3.50 -17.77
C THR A 45 12.49 -3.36 -17.12
N VAL A 46 12.76 -2.22 -16.48
CA VAL A 46 14.04 -2.00 -15.76
C VAL A 46 14.14 -2.94 -14.56
N MET A 47 13.05 -3.13 -13.81
CA MET A 47 13.04 -3.98 -12.63
C MET A 47 13.13 -5.47 -12.95
N ARG A 48 12.70 -5.89 -14.14
CA ARG A 48 12.96 -7.25 -14.66
C ARG A 48 14.44 -7.49 -14.97
N ALA A 49 15.11 -6.46 -15.44
CA ALA A 49 16.53 -6.56 -15.83
C ALA A 49 17.50 -6.34 -14.64
N ARG A 50 17.09 -5.63 -13.61
CA ARG A 50 17.97 -5.22 -12.49
C ARG A 50 17.24 -5.27 -11.17
N LYS A 51 17.98 -5.68 -10.12
CA LYS A 51 17.58 -5.50 -8.72
C LYS A 51 18.18 -4.19 -8.24
N VAL A 52 17.36 -3.37 -7.61
CA VAL A 52 17.77 -2.05 -7.11
C VAL A 52 17.75 -2.05 -5.60
N SER A 53 18.89 -1.72 -4.97
CA SER A 53 18.94 -1.44 -3.54
C SER A 53 18.54 0.02 -3.30
N THR A 54 17.63 0.24 -2.36
CA THR A 54 17.14 1.58 -2.02
C THR A 54 16.68 1.65 -0.58
N ASP A 55 16.87 2.81 0.05
CA ASP A 55 16.19 3.12 1.31
C ASP A 55 14.71 3.35 1.01
N ALA A 56 13.84 2.61 1.68
CA ALA A 56 12.39 2.68 1.45
C ALA A 56 11.62 2.38 2.74
N THR A 57 10.34 2.70 2.74
CA THR A 57 9.44 2.35 3.83
C THR A 57 8.45 1.30 3.34
N VAL A 58 8.32 0.22 4.11
CA VAL A 58 7.36 -0.86 3.86
C VAL A 58 6.22 -0.74 4.87
N LEU A 59 5.00 -0.86 4.35
CA LEU A 59 3.77 -0.91 5.12
C LEU A 59 3.05 -2.23 4.82
N PHE A 60 2.64 -2.92 5.88
CA PHE A 60 1.67 -4.00 5.80
C PHE A 60 0.39 -3.57 6.50
N ALA A 61 -0.75 -3.85 5.89
CA ALA A 61 -2.08 -3.69 6.48
C ALA A 61 -2.85 -5.00 6.32
N ASP A 62 -3.58 -5.44 7.34
CA ASP A 62 -4.21 -6.75 7.40
C ASP A 62 -5.52 -6.66 8.21
N LEU A 63 -6.55 -7.33 7.74
CA LEU A 63 -7.85 -7.37 8.41
C LEU A 63 -7.80 -8.26 9.65
N ARG A 64 -8.19 -7.71 10.77
CA ARG A 64 -8.36 -8.46 12.01
C ARG A 64 -9.75 -9.09 12.06
N GLY A 65 -9.84 -10.32 12.56
CA GLY A 65 -11.10 -11.06 12.58
C GLY A 65 -11.50 -11.74 11.27
N TYR A 66 -10.79 -11.49 10.17
CA TYR A 66 -11.12 -12.04 8.84
C TYR A 66 -11.21 -13.57 8.82
N THR A 67 -10.26 -14.28 9.43
CA THR A 67 -10.23 -15.75 9.42
C THR A 67 -11.50 -16.36 10.00
N THR A 68 -12.00 -15.81 11.09
CA THR A 68 -13.25 -16.27 11.72
C THR A 68 -14.45 -15.89 10.87
N LEU A 69 -14.48 -14.66 10.37
CA LEU A 69 -15.58 -14.14 9.59
C LEU A 69 -15.72 -14.87 8.24
N SER A 70 -14.62 -15.13 7.55
CA SER A 70 -14.62 -15.82 6.25
C SER A 70 -15.20 -17.24 6.30
N GLN A 71 -15.21 -17.89 7.47
CA GLN A 71 -15.82 -19.21 7.66
C GLN A 71 -17.36 -19.15 7.69
N SER A 72 -17.94 -18.00 8.03
CA SER A 72 -19.39 -17.80 8.14
C SER A 72 -20.01 -17.11 6.92
N LEU A 73 -19.19 -16.51 6.05
CA LEU A 73 -19.65 -15.79 4.88
C LEU A 73 -19.71 -16.67 3.63
N SER A 74 -20.58 -16.29 2.69
CA SER A 74 -20.54 -16.85 1.34
C SER A 74 -19.28 -16.39 0.58
N PRO A 75 -18.80 -17.16 -0.42
CA PRO A 75 -17.65 -16.77 -1.25
C PRO A 75 -17.80 -15.37 -1.88
N ASP A 76 -18.99 -15.01 -2.32
CA ASP A 76 -19.28 -13.71 -2.91
C ASP A 76 -19.17 -12.58 -1.87
N ALA A 77 -19.65 -12.79 -0.65
CA ALA A 77 -19.52 -11.85 0.45
C ALA A 77 -18.05 -11.66 0.88
N VAL A 78 -17.26 -12.74 0.91
CA VAL A 78 -15.81 -12.69 1.17
C VAL A 78 -15.10 -11.89 0.08
N SER A 79 -15.44 -12.12 -1.19
CA SER A 79 -14.87 -11.37 -2.32
C SER A 79 -15.21 -9.88 -2.21
N ALA A 80 -16.47 -9.53 -1.96
CA ALA A 80 -16.90 -8.14 -1.81
C ALA A 80 -16.19 -7.43 -0.63
N LEU A 81 -15.98 -8.15 0.48
CA LEU A 81 -15.23 -7.64 1.64
C LEU A 81 -13.77 -7.33 1.28
N LEU A 82 -13.09 -8.27 0.62
CA LEU A 82 -11.69 -8.11 0.23
C LEU A 82 -11.52 -7.03 -0.84
N ASP A 83 -12.39 -6.97 -1.84
CA ASP A 83 -12.35 -5.94 -2.89
C ASP A 83 -12.48 -4.54 -2.28
N ALA A 84 -13.43 -4.35 -1.35
CA ALA A 84 -13.59 -3.08 -0.67
C ALA A 84 -12.35 -2.73 0.19
N PHE A 85 -11.78 -3.69 0.91
CA PHE A 85 -10.58 -3.47 1.70
C PHE A 85 -9.38 -3.09 0.83
N TYR A 86 -9.18 -3.80 -0.27
CA TYR A 86 -8.09 -3.51 -1.20
C TYR A 86 -8.23 -2.14 -1.85
N ASP A 87 -9.44 -1.74 -2.25
CA ASP A 87 -9.70 -0.43 -2.86
C ASP A 87 -9.43 0.72 -1.87
N GLU A 88 -9.84 0.58 -0.60
CA GLU A 88 -9.58 1.59 0.41
C GLU A 88 -8.08 1.68 0.75
N CYS A 89 -7.38 0.55 0.83
CA CYS A 89 -5.93 0.52 1.00
C CYS A 89 -5.21 1.15 -0.20
N ALA A 90 -5.56 0.76 -1.41
CA ALA A 90 -4.98 1.28 -2.64
C ALA A 90 -5.15 2.79 -2.75
N GLY A 91 -6.37 3.29 -2.53
CA GLY A 91 -6.66 4.71 -2.56
C GLY A 91 -5.84 5.53 -1.57
N ALA A 92 -5.68 5.03 -0.33
CA ALA A 92 -4.86 5.68 0.69
C ALA A 92 -3.36 5.64 0.36
N ILE A 93 -2.85 4.50 -0.12
CA ILE A 93 -1.45 4.33 -0.51
C ILE A 93 -1.09 5.27 -1.66
N TRP A 94 -1.94 5.36 -2.69
CA TRP A 94 -1.72 6.20 -3.87
C TRP A 94 -1.81 7.71 -3.58
N GLU A 95 -2.61 8.11 -2.59
CA GLU A 95 -2.71 9.51 -2.15
C GLU A 95 -1.36 10.04 -1.64
N TYR A 96 -0.51 9.16 -1.09
CA TYR A 96 0.82 9.47 -0.58
C TYR A 96 1.96 8.90 -1.43
N ASP A 97 1.74 8.73 -2.74
CA ASP A 97 2.73 8.28 -3.72
C ASP A 97 3.36 6.91 -3.43
N GLY A 98 2.67 6.08 -2.65
CA GLY A 98 3.08 4.70 -2.39
C GLY A 98 2.82 3.77 -3.58
N LEU A 99 3.61 2.71 -3.67
CA LEU A 99 3.41 1.60 -4.56
C LEU A 99 2.63 0.50 -3.83
N LEU A 100 1.41 0.19 -4.30
CA LEU A 100 0.75 -1.05 -3.90
C LEU A 100 1.50 -2.21 -4.57
N ASN A 101 2.30 -2.94 -3.79
CA ASN A 101 3.16 -3.99 -4.34
C ASN A 101 2.37 -5.27 -4.59
N LYS A 102 1.63 -5.75 -3.61
CA LYS A 102 0.78 -6.94 -3.74
C LYS A 102 -0.28 -7.03 -2.63
N THR A 103 -1.29 -7.85 -2.88
CA THR A 103 -2.22 -8.38 -1.88
C THR A 103 -1.78 -9.81 -1.51
N ILE A 104 -1.92 -10.18 -0.23
CA ILE A 104 -1.52 -11.48 0.31
C ILE A 104 -2.66 -11.96 1.21
N GLY A 105 -3.61 -12.70 0.64
CA GLY A 105 -4.83 -13.04 1.37
C GLY A 105 -5.58 -11.77 1.80
N ASP A 106 -5.84 -11.61 3.08
CA ASP A 106 -6.46 -10.44 3.69
C ASP A 106 -5.48 -9.31 4.05
N ALA A 107 -4.25 -9.38 3.54
CA ALA A 107 -3.22 -8.38 3.76
C ALA A 107 -2.83 -7.64 2.47
N VAL A 108 -2.34 -6.42 2.66
CA VAL A 108 -1.78 -5.55 1.62
C VAL A 108 -0.35 -5.19 1.98
N MET A 109 0.56 -5.27 1.01
CA MET A 109 1.92 -4.79 1.12
C MET A 109 2.13 -3.57 0.23
N ALA A 110 2.63 -2.48 0.81
CA ALA A 110 3.00 -1.26 0.09
C ALA A 110 4.45 -0.86 0.33
N VAL A 111 5.04 -0.19 -0.67
CA VAL A 111 6.40 0.35 -0.61
C VAL A 111 6.37 1.84 -0.96
N PHE A 112 7.05 2.66 -0.15
CA PHE A 112 7.18 4.11 -0.34
C PHE A 112 8.65 4.46 -0.62
N ASN A 113 8.90 5.53 -1.36
CA ASN A 113 10.14 5.95 -2.00
C ASN A 113 10.47 5.19 -3.29
N PHE A 114 9.50 4.44 -3.82
CA PHE A 114 9.68 3.66 -5.04
C PHE A 114 8.33 3.33 -5.71
N PRO A 115 8.13 3.52 -7.02
CA PRO A 115 9.01 4.13 -8.01
C PRO A 115 9.10 5.66 -7.88
N ILE A 116 8.18 6.28 -7.15
CA ILE A 116 8.15 7.71 -6.90
C ILE A 116 9.05 8.00 -5.72
N ARG A 117 10.14 8.73 -5.96
CA ARG A 117 11.08 9.10 -4.90
C ARG A 117 10.57 10.28 -4.07
N SER A 118 10.74 10.18 -2.76
CA SER A 118 10.41 11.23 -1.80
C SER A 118 11.31 11.13 -0.58
N GLU A 119 11.92 12.22 -0.18
CA GLU A 119 12.68 12.27 1.10
C GLU A 119 11.76 12.06 2.30
N ASP A 120 10.48 12.41 2.18
CA ASP A 120 9.44 12.24 3.19
C ASP A 120 8.73 10.86 3.14
N HIS A 121 9.27 9.87 2.44
CA HIS A 121 8.63 8.58 2.22
C HIS A 121 8.15 7.88 3.50
N THR A 122 8.87 8.05 4.60
CA THR A 122 8.50 7.46 5.90
C THR A 122 7.27 8.18 6.48
N ARG A 123 7.20 9.50 6.36
CA ARG A 123 6.03 10.30 6.76
C ARG A 123 4.82 9.99 5.88
N HIS A 124 5.04 9.82 4.58
CA HIS A 124 4.01 9.41 3.62
C HIS A 124 3.40 8.05 4.02
N ALA A 125 4.21 7.07 4.40
CA ALA A 125 3.73 5.77 4.86
C ALA A 125 2.89 5.88 6.15
N VAL A 126 3.29 6.68 7.12
CA VAL A 126 2.53 6.92 8.35
C VAL A 126 1.19 7.60 8.06
N ARG A 127 1.16 8.58 7.17
CA ARG A 127 -0.07 9.27 6.76
C ARG A 127 -1.00 8.33 6.00
N ALA A 128 -0.45 7.52 5.09
CA ALA A 128 -1.20 6.49 4.37
C ALA A 128 -1.84 5.48 5.33
N ALA A 129 -1.10 5.02 6.36
CA ALA A 129 -1.62 4.12 7.37
C ALA A 129 -2.84 4.70 8.11
N ARG A 130 -2.75 5.95 8.54
CA ARG A 130 -3.89 6.65 9.17
C ARG A 130 -5.07 6.83 8.23
N GLN A 131 -4.78 7.08 6.95
CA GLN A 131 -5.83 7.22 5.94
C GLN A 131 -6.49 5.87 5.63
N ILE A 132 -5.74 4.76 5.59
CA ILE A 132 -6.31 3.41 5.49
C ILE A 132 -7.30 3.18 6.64
N GLN A 133 -6.92 3.43 7.89
CA GLN A 133 -7.83 3.25 9.02
C GLN A 133 -9.09 4.10 8.90
N ARG A 134 -8.96 5.39 8.56
CA ARG A 134 -10.12 6.28 8.39
C ARG A 134 -11.07 5.81 7.30
N ARG A 135 -10.54 5.48 6.13
CA ARG A 135 -11.33 5.00 5.00
C ARG A 135 -12.00 3.68 5.32
N TRP A 136 -11.26 2.75 5.92
CA TRP A 136 -11.79 1.46 6.32
C TRP A 136 -12.89 1.57 7.39
N GLN A 137 -12.73 2.46 8.36
CA GLN A 137 -13.78 2.71 9.36
C GLN A 137 -15.12 3.16 8.74
N VAL A 138 -15.08 3.88 7.63
CA VAL A 138 -16.28 4.25 6.87
C VAL A 138 -16.80 3.06 6.06
N ALA A 139 -15.94 2.43 5.27
CA ALA A 139 -16.32 1.34 4.38
C ALA A 139 -16.89 0.13 5.14
N ARG A 140 -16.26 -0.27 6.28
CA ARG A 140 -16.73 -1.41 7.07
C ARG A 140 -18.13 -1.24 7.64
N LYS A 141 -18.58 -0.02 7.93
CA LYS A 141 -19.96 0.24 8.39
C LYS A 141 -20.98 -0.05 7.30
N THR A 142 -20.73 0.47 6.09
CA THR A 142 -21.59 0.22 4.92
C THR A 142 -21.63 -1.27 4.56
N LEU A 143 -20.47 -1.94 4.66
CA LEU A 143 -20.36 -3.39 4.41
C LEU A 143 -21.10 -4.20 5.47
N ALA A 144 -20.95 -3.85 6.76
CA ALA A 144 -21.64 -4.53 7.83
C ALA A 144 -23.17 -4.47 7.64
N GLU A 145 -23.70 -3.32 7.27
CA GLU A 145 -25.12 -3.14 6.95
C GLU A 145 -25.54 -4.02 5.77
N SER A 146 -24.76 -4.01 4.68
CA SER A 146 -25.08 -4.76 3.45
C SER A 146 -24.98 -6.28 3.58
N LEU A 147 -24.05 -6.76 4.41
CA LEU A 147 -23.77 -8.17 4.64
C LEU A 147 -24.43 -8.72 5.91
N SER A 148 -25.20 -7.90 6.64
CA SER A 148 -25.83 -8.24 7.94
C SER A 148 -24.81 -8.77 8.96
N LEU A 149 -23.65 -8.12 9.04
CA LEU A 149 -22.55 -8.48 9.95
C LEU A 149 -22.66 -7.67 11.24
N ASP A 150 -22.30 -8.31 12.36
CA ASP A 150 -21.98 -7.57 13.58
C ASP A 150 -20.66 -6.81 13.36
N GLY A 151 -20.77 -5.51 13.01
CA GLY A 151 -19.67 -4.67 12.53
C GLY A 151 -18.52 -4.40 13.51
N GLY A 152 -18.45 -5.12 14.66
CA GLY A 152 -17.48 -4.90 15.71
C GLY A 152 -16.05 -5.42 15.44
N ASP A 153 -15.89 -6.44 14.59
CA ASP A 153 -14.66 -7.25 14.59
C ASP A 153 -13.71 -7.05 13.40
N LEU A 154 -14.07 -6.21 12.42
CA LEU A 154 -13.26 -5.99 11.22
C LEU A 154 -12.33 -4.77 11.35
N GLY A 155 -11.45 -4.77 12.33
CA GLY A 155 -10.41 -3.76 12.44
C GLY A 155 -9.25 -4.01 11.47
N VAL A 156 -8.41 -3.00 11.24
CA VAL A 156 -7.18 -3.16 10.46
C VAL A 156 -5.94 -3.00 11.34
N GLY A 157 -5.07 -4.02 11.33
CA GLY A 157 -3.75 -3.97 11.97
C GLY A 157 -2.68 -3.56 10.96
N ILE A 158 -1.89 -2.52 11.27
CA ILE A 158 -0.89 -1.97 10.35
C ILE A 158 0.49 -2.00 11.00
N GLY A 159 1.50 -2.46 10.25
CA GLY A 159 2.91 -2.43 10.63
C GLY A 159 3.76 -1.67 9.63
N ILE A 160 4.68 -0.82 10.12
CA ILE A 160 5.54 0.02 9.29
C ILE A 160 6.99 -0.09 9.74
N HIS A 161 7.88 -0.33 8.78
CA HIS A 161 9.33 -0.24 8.99
C HIS A 161 10.01 0.40 7.78
N CYS A 162 11.18 1.01 7.99
CA CYS A 162 11.97 1.65 6.94
C CYS A 162 13.44 1.27 7.05
N GLY A 163 14.12 1.30 5.91
CA GLY A 163 15.54 0.97 5.77
C GLY A 163 15.87 0.49 4.38
N GLU A 164 17.08 0.00 4.20
CA GLU A 164 17.57 -0.48 2.92
C GLU A 164 16.94 -1.82 2.55
N LEU A 165 16.37 -1.90 1.36
CA LEU A 165 15.79 -3.11 0.78
C LEU A 165 16.19 -3.27 -0.68
N SER A 166 16.05 -4.49 -1.22
CA SER A 166 16.22 -4.77 -2.62
C SER A 166 14.85 -4.93 -3.29
N PHE A 167 14.61 -4.16 -4.36
CA PHE A 167 13.41 -4.26 -5.19
C PHE A 167 13.77 -4.78 -6.58
N GLY A 168 12.98 -5.69 -7.12
CA GLY A 168 13.21 -6.29 -8.43
C GLY A 168 12.42 -7.56 -8.65
N GLU A 169 12.70 -8.23 -9.76
CA GLU A 169 12.11 -9.52 -10.07
C GLU A 169 12.93 -10.65 -9.43
N PHE A 170 12.28 -11.50 -8.66
CA PHE A 170 12.89 -12.64 -7.97
C PHE A 170 12.22 -13.95 -8.41
N GLY A 171 13.03 -15.02 -8.40
CA GLY A 171 12.64 -16.35 -8.86
C GLY A 171 13.21 -16.70 -10.22
N ARG A 172 13.25 -17.99 -10.55
CA ARG A 172 13.70 -18.50 -11.86
C ARG A 172 12.54 -18.99 -12.71
N SER A 173 11.70 -19.85 -12.15
CA SER A 173 10.53 -20.43 -12.81
C SER A 173 9.24 -19.64 -12.56
N HIS A 174 9.06 -19.15 -11.35
CA HIS A 174 8.00 -18.19 -10.98
C HIS A 174 8.66 -16.88 -10.60
N ARG A 175 8.39 -15.85 -11.39
CA ARG A 175 9.01 -14.53 -11.24
C ARG A 175 8.04 -13.58 -10.58
N ASP A 176 8.44 -13.01 -9.46
CA ASP A 176 7.65 -12.05 -8.69
C ASP A 176 8.40 -10.73 -8.55
N LEU A 177 7.75 -9.64 -8.97
CA LEU A 177 8.27 -8.28 -8.81
C LEU A 177 7.92 -7.77 -7.42
N THR A 178 8.91 -7.73 -6.54
CA THR A 178 8.67 -7.44 -5.12
C THR A 178 9.88 -6.82 -4.43
N ALA A 179 9.66 -6.32 -3.22
CA ALA A 179 10.71 -5.95 -2.27
C ALA A 179 11.13 -7.15 -1.43
N ILE A 180 12.42 -7.28 -1.17
CA ILE A 180 12.97 -8.25 -0.21
C ILE A 180 13.99 -7.58 0.72
N GLY A 181 14.16 -8.15 1.89
CA GLY A 181 15.13 -7.71 2.90
C GLY A 181 14.59 -7.80 4.32
N THR A 182 15.45 -7.53 5.30
CA THR A 182 15.06 -7.50 6.72
C THR A 182 13.98 -6.46 7.00
N VAL A 183 13.96 -5.37 6.22
CA VAL A 183 12.95 -4.31 6.30
C VAL A 183 11.54 -4.87 6.08
N VAL A 184 11.37 -5.72 5.07
CA VAL A 184 10.07 -6.34 4.77
C VAL A 184 9.62 -7.25 5.91
N ASN A 185 10.54 -8.09 6.42
CA ASN A 185 10.24 -9.01 7.52
C ASN A 185 9.90 -8.26 8.81
N THR A 186 10.61 -7.16 9.10
CA THR A 186 10.37 -6.34 10.30
C THR A 186 9.01 -5.63 10.21
N ALA A 187 8.66 -5.07 9.06
CA ALA A 187 7.35 -4.46 8.85
C ALA A 187 6.20 -5.48 8.99
N SER A 188 6.37 -6.69 8.45
CA SER A 188 5.41 -7.78 8.59
C SER A 188 5.23 -8.22 10.05
N ARG A 189 6.33 -8.35 10.82
CA ARG A 189 6.25 -8.67 12.25
C ARG A 189 5.55 -7.57 13.06
N ALA A 190 5.84 -6.30 12.78
CA ALA A 190 5.14 -5.19 13.40
C ALA A 190 3.64 -5.25 13.09
N GLN A 191 3.25 -5.55 11.84
CA GLN A 191 1.85 -5.73 11.46
C GLN A 191 1.21 -6.91 12.21
N SER A 192 1.89 -8.07 12.29
CA SER A 192 1.36 -9.25 12.99
C SER A 192 1.11 -8.99 14.49
N ALA A 193 1.91 -8.11 15.11
CA ALA A 193 1.75 -7.70 16.50
C ALA A 193 0.70 -6.60 16.72
N ALA A 194 0.24 -5.93 15.66
CA ALA A 194 -0.77 -4.89 15.75
C ALA A 194 -2.16 -5.48 16.03
N GLY A 195 -2.88 -4.91 16.96
CA GLY A 195 -4.30 -5.21 17.20
C GLY A 195 -5.22 -4.59 16.16
N ALA A 196 -6.53 -4.82 16.32
CA ALA A 196 -7.55 -4.16 15.51
C ALA A 196 -7.46 -2.64 15.65
N ASP A 197 -7.48 -1.94 14.51
CA ASP A 197 -7.35 -0.49 14.40
C ASP A 197 -6.07 0.09 15.04
N GLN A 198 -5.01 -0.72 15.13
CA GLN A 198 -3.71 -0.32 15.66
C GLN A 198 -2.68 -0.15 14.53
N ILE A 199 -1.89 0.93 14.63
CA ILE A 199 -0.71 1.16 13.78
C ILE A 199 0.53 0.99 14.65
N LEU A 200 1.37 0.03 14.32
CA LEU A 200 2.68 -0.16 14.95
C LEU A 200 3.79 0.31 14.02
N VAL A 201 4.65 1.14 14.55
CA VAL A 201 5.83 1.65 13.85
C VAL A 201 7.08 1.27 14.63
N THR A 202 8.16 0.94 13.92
CA THR A 202 9.43 0.70 14.59
C THR A 202 10.09 2.01 15.04
N GLN A 203 11.06 1.92 15.92
CA GLN A 203 11.82 3.08 16.41
C GLN A 203 12.46 3.87 15.26
N GLU A 204 12.89 3.20 14.18
CA GLU A 204 13.47 3.88 13.02
C GLU A 204 12.44 4.76 12.31
N VAL A 205 11.22 4.25 12.10
CA VAL A 205 10.09 5.01 11.55
C VAL A 205 9.73 6.17 12.49
N TYR A 206 9.69 5.92 13.80
CA TYR A 206 9.39 6.98 14.78
C TYR A 206 10.39 8.13 14.69
N ARG A 207 11.69 7.83 14.57
CA ARG A 207 12.72 8.88 14.45
C ARG A 207 12.54 9.72 13.18
N ARG A 208 12.24 9.10 12.04
CA ARG A 208 12.09 9.78 10.74
C ARG A 208 10.75 10.53 10.60
N ALA A 209 9.69 10.03 11.23
CA ALA A 209 8.33 10.59 11.11
C ALA A 209 7.80 11.19 12.41
N ARG A 210 8.68 11.63 13.33
CA ARG A 210 8.32 12.08 14.68
C ARG A 210 7.20 13.13 14.71
N SER A 211 7.22 14.07 13.77
CA SER A 211 6.19 15.12 13.68
C SER A 211 4.79 14.57 13.40
N ASP A 212 4.70 13.48 12.64
CA ASP A 212 3.44 12.82 12.31
C ASP A 212 3.01 11.78 13.38
N LEU A 213 3.85 11.50 14.36
CA LEU A 213 3.64 10.51 15.42
C LEU A 213 3.53 11.13 16.83
N ALA A 214 3.24 12.42 16.91
CA ALA A 214 3.00 13.08 18.20
C ALA A 214 1.85 12.39 18.95
N GLY A 215 2.06 12.08 20.23
CA GLY A 215 1.10 11.35 21.07
C GLY A 215 1.13 9.83 20.92
N SER A 216 2.08 9.26 20.17
CA SER A 216 2.28 7.82 20.11
C SER A 216 2.94 7.29 21.39
N GLU A 217 2.54 6.09 21.80
CA GLU A 217 3.11 5.39 22.95
C GLU A 217 4.19 4.40 22.53
N ALA A 218 5.26 4.31 23.31
CA ALA A 218 6.29 3.30 23.12
C ALA A 218 5.84 1.96 23.73
N LYS A 219 5.97 0.88 22.96
CA LYS A 219 5.70 -0.48 23.38
C LYS A 219 6.91 -1.37 23.09
N ALA A 220 7.35 -2.16 24.07
CA ALA A 220 8.35 -3.19 23.86
C ALA A 220 7.69 -4.46 23.31
N TYR A 221 8.40 -5.16 22.42
CA TYR A 221 8.00 -6.47 21.88
C TYR A 221 9.03 -7.51 22.29
#